data_46dfbf984bfe1e7a15cff49cf585c2cb
#
_entry.id   46dfbf984bfe1e7a15cff49cf585c2cb
#
_cell.length_a   1.000
_cell.length_b   1.000
_cell.length_c   1.000
_cell.angle_alpha   90.00
_cell.angle_beta   90.00
_cell.angle_gamma   90.00
#
_symmetry.space_group_name_H-M   'P 1'
#
loop_
_entity.id
_entity.type
_entity.pdbx_description
1 polymer ?
#
loop_
_entity_poly.entity_id
_entity_poly.type
_entity_poly.pdbx_seq_one_letter_code
_entity_poly.pdbx_strand_id
1 'polypeptide(L)'
;LTPFTDEFVQDSKDVTKLAAITMGIMLAVLTVALMGSKAGNEPLCLKVLVLNFDPVVNSQGNKRLHEVVRWNDPRQLAEQYIADLAECSGGFVRYRIVEWHDIDAFPAKVDGFVYDAMTYLRCWQERKGWHEPDGADYRRIIDAFDLVRRINEGKVDEVWLFGGPYFGFWESHMVGPTAYWCNSLPLKDDRFRRNFVIMGFNYERGVGEMLENFGHRVESILTKVYGRWNHKVPLEQMNTWERFTLYDKVAPNNAACGNVHFAPNSEHDYDWGNKRFVWSTCDDWLNYPALTGKKRLVNCDEWGGGDIRAHHKWWLKHLPKAEGIAPDGKLANWWKYVVDFNRYPESAR
;
A
#
# COMPACT_ATOMS: atom_id res chain seq x y z
N LEU A 1 -41.01 -53.57 61.83
CA LEU A 1 -41.05 -52.14 61.52
C LEU A 1 -39.64 -51.61 61.50
N THR A 2 -38.95 -51.68 60.32
CA THR A 2 -37.67 -51.09 60.05
C THR A 2 -37.83 -49.87 59.15
N PRO A 3 -37.14 -48.74 59.38
CA PRO A 3 -37.25 -47.55 58.54
C PRO A 3 -36.39 -47.65 57.35
N PHE A 4 -37.02 -47.55 56.18
CA PHE A 4 -36.40 -47.25 54.89
C PHE A 4 -36.27 -45.73 54.74
N THR A 5 -35.09 -45.17 54.95
CA THR A 5 -34.74 -43.80 54.42
C THR A 5 -33.28 -43.53 54.72
N ASP A 6 -32.31 -43.84 53.81
CA ASP A 6 -31.01 -43.17 53.78
C ASP A 6 -30.21 -43.42 52.50
N GLU A 7 -30.65 -44.29 51.56
CA GLU A 7 -29.87 -44.56 50.33
C GLU A 7 -30.15 -43.62 49.14
N PHE A 8 -31.27 -42.85 49.18
CA PHE A 8 -31.60 -41.97 48.01
C PHE A 8 -30.97 -40.58 48.04
N VAL A 9 -30.33 -40.16 49.16
CA VAL A 9 -29.72 -38.82 49.30
C VAL A 9 -28.26 -38.78 48.86
N GLN A 10 -27.59 -39.94 48.86
CA GLN A 10 -26.15 -40.01 48.45
C GLN A 10 -25.98 -39.93 46.91
N ASP A 11 -26.90 -40.52 46.16
CA ASP A 11 -26.87 -40.58 44.71
C ASP A 11 -27.10 -39.19 44.02
N SER A 12 -27.90 -38.33 44.64
CA SER A 12 -28.17 -36.97 44.10
C SER A 12 -26.99 -35.99 44.26
N LYS A 13 -26.13 -36.19 45.25
CA LYS A 13 -24.95 -35.36 45.47
C LYS A 13 -23.77 -35.72 44.52
N ASP A 14 -23.67 -36.97 44.12
CA ASP A 14 -22.63 -37.43 43.18
C ASP A 14 -23.00 -37.07 41.73
N VAL A 15 -24.26 -37.10 41.35
CA VAL A 15 -24.77 -36.64 40.07
C VAL A 15 -24.57 -35.13 39.90
N THR A 16 -24.82 -34.33 40.97
CA THR A 16 -24.59 -32.87 40.91
C THR A 16 -23.11 -32.52 40.88
N LYS A 17 -22.21 -33.27 41.53
CA LYS A 17 -20.76 -33.08 41.42
C LYS A 17 -20.22 -33.46 40.05
N LEU A 18 -20.70 -34.54 39.44
CA LEU A 18 -20.30 -34.95 38.09
C LEU A 18 -20.78 -33.96 37.05
N ALA A 19 -21.96 -33.40 37.16
CA ALA A 19 -22.48 -32.36 36.27
C ALA A 19 -21.71 -31.04 36.41
N ALA A 20 -21.31 -30.64 37.63
CA ALA A 20 -20.49 -29.47 37.85
C ALA A 20 -19.07 -29.61 37.31
N ILE A 21 -18.46 -30.79 37.40
CA ILE A 21 -17.14 -31.08 36.86
C ILE A 21 -17.17 -31.10 35.29
N THR A 22 -18.20 -31.71 34.70
CA THR A 22 -18.38 -31.75 33.25
C THR A 22 -18.67 -30.35 32.68
N MET A 23 -19.45 -29.51 33.35
CA MET A 23 -19.72 -28.16 32.95
C MET A 23 -18.48 -27.24 33.13
N GLY A 24 -17.65 -27.46 34.16
CA GLY A 24 -16.40 -26.80 34.37
C GLY A 24 -15.35 -27.15 33.31
N ILE A 25 -15.26 -28.42 32.89
CA ILE A 25 -14.35 -28.87 31.84
C ILE A 25 -14.85 -28.38 30.47
N MET A 26 -16.17 -28.37 30.18
CA MET A 26 -16.67 -27.79 28.94
C MET A 26 -16.48 -26.27 28.86
N LEU A 27 -16.59 -25.55 29.97
CA LEU A 27 -16.34 -24.10 30.00
C LEU A 27 -14.83 -23.80 29.85
N ALA A 28 -13.94 -24.64 30.43
CA ALA A 28 -12.51 -24.51 30.27
C ALA A 28 -12.05 -24.86 28.85
N VAL A 29 -12.62 -25.87 28.23
CA VAL A 29 -12.36 -26.23 26.83
C VAL A 29 -12.90 -25.15 25.87
N LEU A 30 -14.06 -24.55 26.17
CA LEU A 30 -14.61 -23.42 25.38
C LEU A 30 -13.76 -22.15 25.54
N THR A 31 -13.24 -21.87 26.74
CA THR A 31 -12.33 -20.71 26.97
C THR A 31 -10.96 -20.91 26.35
N VAL A 32 -10.42 -22.13 26.34
CA VAL A 32 -9.18 -22.45 25.63
C VAL A 32 -9.38 -22.47 24.12
N ALA A 33 -10.57 -22.89 23.62
CA ALA A 33 -10.91 -22.78 22.19
C ALA A 33 -11.14 -21.34 21.73
N LEU A 34 -11.60 -20.45 22.64
CA LEU A 34 -11.73 -19.00 22.36
C LEU A 34 -10.41 -18.24 22.51
N MET A 35 -9.44 -18.77 23.27
CA MET A 35 -8.08 -18.21 23.36
C MET A 35 -7.16 -18.73 22.25
N GLY A 36 -7.57 -19.72 21.49
CA GLY A 36 -6.94 -20.19 20.25
C GLY A 36 -7.45 -19.47 19.00
N SER A 37 -7.99 -18.25 19.10
CA SER A 37 -8.18 -17.42 17.92
C SER A 37 -6.79 -17.19 17.34
N LYS A 38 -6.48 -17.82 16.21
CA LYS A 38 -5.36 -17.45 15.35
C LYS A 38 -5.28 -15.93 15.38
N ALA A 39 -4.18 -15.38 15.85
CA ALA A 39 -3.82 -13.99 15.61
C ALA A 39 -3.63 -13.88 14.08
N GLY A 40 -4.73 -13.92 13.35
CA GLY A 40 -4.78 -13.59 11.95
C GLY A 40 -4.32 -12.15 11.79
N ASN A 41 -3.81 -11.80 10.64
CA ASN A 41 -3.49 -10.42 10.30
C ASN A 41 -4.75 -9.56 10.49
N GLU A 42 -4.92 -9.00 11.70
CA GLU A 42 -6.02 -8.05 11.93
C GLU A 42 -5.92 -6.93 10.89
N PRO A 43 -7.02 -6.62 10.18
CA PRO A 43 -7.00 -5.59 9.17
C PRO A 43 -6.52 -4.26 9.73
N LEU A 44 -5.54 -3.65 9.08
CA LEU A 44 -5.08 -2.31 9.41
C LEU A 44 -5.92 -1.27 8.68
N CYS A 45 -6.70 -0.50 9.43
CA CYS A 45 -7.52 0.58 8.88
C CYS A 45 -6.77 1.90 8.96
N LEU A 46 -6.37 2.44 7.79
CA LEU A 46 -5.65 3.70 7.65
C LEU A 46 -6.64 4.84 7.34
N LYS A 47 -6.53 5.92 8.10
CA LYS A 47 -7.36 7.13 7.95
C LYS A 47 -6.70 8.08 6.96
N VAL A 48 -7.41 8.42 5.90
CA VAL A 48 -6.92 9.24 4.80
C VAL A 48 -7.61 10.60 4.80
N LEU A 49 -6.80 11.64 4.70
CA LEU A 49 -7.23 12.98 4.29
C LEU A 49 -6.97 13.14 2.79
N VAL A 50 -8.00 13.46 2.03
CA VAL A 50 -7.87 13.78 0.60
C VAL A 50 -7.92 15.29 0.40
N LEU A 51 -6.93 15.81 -0.33
CA LEU A 51 -6.83 17.18 -0.78
C LEU A 51 -6.90 17.18 -2.32
N ASN A 52 -8.09 17.43 -2.86
CA ASN A 52 -8.34 17.44 -4.30
C ASN A 52 -8.18 18.85 -4.84
N PHE A 53 -7.03 19.14 -5.45
CA PHE A 53 -6.77 20.40 -6.16
C PHE A 53 -7.39 20.34 -7.54
N ASP A 54 -8.58 20.88 -7.68
CA ASP A 54 -9.38 20.81 -8.88
C ASP A 54 -10.09 22.16 -9.12
N PRO A 55 -9.34 23.16 -9.65
CA PRO A 55 -9.83 24.53 -9.76
C PRO A 55 -10.99 24.65 -10.72
N VAL A 56 -11.90 25.59 -10.46
CA VAL A 56 -12.93 26.01 -11.40
C VAL A 56 -12.27 26.82 -12.53
N VAL A 57 -12.29 26.27 -13.74
CA VAL A 57 -11.66 26.87 -14.92
C VAL A 57 -12.68 27.40 -15.94
N ASN A 58 -13.96 27.09 -15.74
CA ASN A 58 -15.06 27.66 -16.50
C ASN A 58 -16.09 28.28 -15.53
N SER A 59 -15.99 29.59 -15.31
CA SER A 59 -16.85 30.31 -14.38
C SER A 59 -18.33 30.36 -14.79
N GLN A 60 -18.65 30.35 -16.10
CA GLN A 60 -20.03 30.41 -16.58
C GLN A 60 -20.82 29.13 -16.29
N GLY A 61 -20.14 27.97 -16.23
CA GLY A 61 -20.76 26.70 -15.90
C GLY A 61 -20.30 26.14 -14.55
N ASN A 62 -19.50 26.86 -13.78
CA ASN A 62 -18.87 26.41 -12.54
C ASN A 62 -18.16 25.04 -12.68
N LYS A 63 -17.56 24.81 -13.87
CA LYS A 63 -16.92 23.53 -14.19
C LYS A 63 -15.48 23.50 -13.74
N ARG A 64 -15.13 22.41 -13.10
CA ARG A 64 -13.80 22.13 -12.61
C ARG A 64 -12.85 21.67 -13.72
N LEU A 65 -11.56 21.70 -13.47
CA LEU A 65 -10.51 21.37 -14.44
C LEU A 65 -10.73 19.97 -15.04
N HIS A 66 -10.87 18.94 -14.18
CA HIS A 66 -11.05 17.57 -14.67
C HIS A 66 -12.29 17.43 -15.60
N GLU A 67 -13.38 18.13 -15.30
CA GLU A 67 -14.61 18.10 -16.11
C GLU A 67 -14.40 18.77 -17.47
N VAL A 68 -13.71 19.93 -17.51
CA VAL A 68 -13.48 20.70 -18.73
C VAL A 68 -12.56 19.95 -19.68
N VAL A 69 -11.49 19.33 -19.15
CA VAL A 69 -10.53 18.58 -19.98
C VAL A 69 -10.91 17.10 -20.14
N ARG A 70 -12.03 16.66 -19.55
CA ARG A 70 -12.57 15.29 -19.62
C ARG A 70 -11.59 14.25 -19.07
N TRP A 71 -10.98 14.53 -17.94
CA TRP A 71 -10.17 13.60 -17.19
C TRP A 71 -11.03 12.76 -16.22
N ASN A 72 -10.40 11.85 -15.51
CA ASN A 72 -11.11 10.97 -14.59
C ASN A 72 -11.67 11.72 -13.37
N ASP A 73 -12.79 11.24 -12.84
CA ASP A 73 -13.35 11.72 -11.58
C ASP A 73 -12.45 11.28 -10.40
N PRO A 74 -11.91 12.23 -9.61
CA PRO A 74 -11.02 11.90 -8.50
C PRO A 74 -11.67 11.00 -7.44
N ARG A 75 -12.99 11.09 -7.24
CA ARG A 75 -13.71 10.24 -6.26
C ARG A 75 -13.78 8.80 -6.72
N GLN A 76 -14.10 8.58 -8.01
CA GLN A 76 -14.11 7.24 -8.60
C GLN A 76 -12.73 6.61 -8.60
N LEU A 77 -11.68 7.39 -8.88
CA LEU A 77 -10.29 6.94 -8.79
C LEU A 77 -9.95 6.49 -7.36
N ALA A 78 -10.29 7.29 -6.36
CA ALA A 78 -10.04 6.97 -4.95
C ALA A 78 -10.76 5.70 -4.51
N GLU A 79 -12.03 5.52 -4.89
CA GLU A 79 -12.81 4.33 -4.57
C GLU A 79 -12.21 3.06 -5.20
N GLN A 80 -11.82 3.13 -6.47
CA GLN A 80 -11.19 2.01 -7.16
C GLN A 80 -9.82 1.65 -6.55
N TYR A 81 -9.02 2.65 -6.20
CA TYR A 81 -7.73 2.46 -5.57
C TYR A 81 -7.85 1.78 -4.18
N ILE A 82 -8.81 2.21 -3.36
CA ILE A 82 -9.11 1.59 -2.06
C ILE A 82 -9.50 0.12 -2.24
N ALA A 83 -10.39 -0.16 -3.19
CA ALA A 83 -10.84 -1.51 -3.48
C ALA A 83 -9.71 -2.41 -3.96
N ASP A 84 -8.86 -1.92 -4.87
CA ASP A 84 -7.72 -2.67 -5.42
C ASP A 84 -6.67 -2.99 -4.36
N LEU A 85 -6.31 -2.04 -3.48
CA LEU A 85 -5.34 -2.29 -2.41
C LEU A 85 -5.89 -3.26 -1.34
N ALA A 86 -7.18 -3.17 -1.02
CA ALA A 86 -7.82 -4.15 -0.14
C ALA A 86 -7.77 -5.56 -0.76
N GLU A 87 -8.09 -5.69 -2.05
CA GLU A 87 -8.01 -6.95 -2.78
C GLU A 87 -6.56 -7.49 -2.81
N CYS A 88 -5.59 -6.66 -3.21
CA CYS A 88 -4.20 -7.08 -3.36
C CYS A 88 -3.56 -7.51 -2.03
N SER A 89 -3.90 -6.85 -0.94
CA SER A 89 -3.42 -7.20 0.41
C SER A 89 -4.16 -8.38 1.05
N GLY A 90 -5.17 -8.96 0.38
CA GLY A 90 -6.03 -9.99 0.97
C GLY A 90 -6.90 -9.45 2.11
N GLY A 91 -7.26 -8.17 2.08
CA GLY A 91 -8.08 -7.49 3.08
C GLY A 91 -7.31 -6.99 4.30
N PHE A 92 -5.99 -7.17 4.33
CA PHE A 92 -5.15 -6.67 5.43
C PHE A 92 -5.11 -5.14 5.46
N VAL A 93 -4.91 -4.48 4.32
CA VAL A 93 -4.92 -3.02 4.21
C VAL A 93 -6.32 -2.54 3.89
N ARG A 94 -6.83 -1.62 4.71
CA ARG A 94 -8.11 -0.94 4.50
C ARG A 94 -7.92 0.55 4.64
N TYR A 95 -8.15 1.29 3.58
CA TYR A 95 -8.17 2.74 3.63
C TYR A 95 -9.58 3.25 3.90
N ARG A 96 -9.69 4.27 4.74
CA ARG A 96 -10.92 5.00 5.01
C ARG A 96 -10.67 6.48 4.86
N ILE A 97 -11.28 7.10 3.88
CA ILE A 97 -11.28 8.56 3.74
C ILE A 97 -12.08 9.13 4.89
N VAL A 98 -11.41 9.89 5.77
CA VAL A 98 -12.02 10.54 6.93
C VAL A 98 -12.39 11.99 6.65
N GLU A 99 -11.69 12.63 5.73
CA GLU A 99 -11.97 13.98 5.24
C GLU A 99 -11.65 14.07 3.75
N TRP A 100 -12.43 14.87 3.04
CA TRP A 100 -12.24 15.21 1.63
C TRP A 100 -12.41 16.71 1.43
N HIS A 101 -11.39 17.38 0.91
CA HIS A 101 -11.45 18.78 0.55
C HIS A 101 -11.32 18.96 -0.96
N ASP A 102 -12.36 19.51 -1.60
CA ASP A 102 -12.31 19.97 -2.99
C ASP A 102 -11.79 21.41 -2.99
N ILE A 103 -10.57 21.61 -3.46
CA ILE A 103 -9.84 22.86 -3.41
C ILE A 103 -9.95 23.56 -4.77
N ASP A 104 -10.61 24.73 -4.78
CA ASP A 104 -10.74 25.56 -5.96
C ASP A 104 -9.48 26.43 -6.15
N ALA A 105 -8.35 25.78 -6.37
CA ALA A 105 -7.06 26.44 -6.58
C ALA A 105 -6.06 25.48 -7.24
N PHE A 106 -5.09 26.06 -7.96
CA PHE A 106 -3.84 25.37 -8.29
C PHE A 106 -2.90 25.33 -7.07
N PRO A 107 -2.10 24.29 -6.86
CA PRO A 107 -1.10 24.29 -5.80
C PRO A 107 0.00 25.32 -6.07
N ALA A 108 0.53 25.92 -5.02
CA ALA A 108 1.71 26.77 -5.14
C ALA A 108 2.96 25.91 -5.41
N LYS A 109 3.83 26.41 -6.27
CA LYS A 109 5.17 25.88 -6.50
C LYS A 109 6.14 26.27 -5.37
N VAL A 110 7.26 25.59 -5.29
CA VAL A 110 8.30 25.83 -4.28
C VAL A 110 8.87 27.25 -4.30
N ASP A 111 8.76 27.96 -5.42
CA ASP A 111 9.16 29.37 -5.58
C ASP A 111 8.00 30.37 -5.38
N GLY A 112 6.82 29.86 -5.01
CA GLY A 112 5.61 30.65 -4.77
C GLY A 112 4.75 30.89 -5.99
N PHE A 113 5.15 30.44 -7.19
CA PHE A 113 4.31 30.55 -8.40
C PHE A 113 3.02 29.76 -8.22
N VAL A 114 1.92 30.27 -8.77
CA VAL A 114 0.61 29.61 -8.83
C VAL A 114 0.02 29.85 -10.22
N TYR A 115 -0.39 28.79 -10.90
CA TYR A 115 -1.10 28.91 -12.18
C TYR A 115 -2.45 29.62 -12.00
N ASP A 116 -2.82 30.39 -12.99
CA ASP A 116 -4.22 30.73 -13.27
C ASP A 116 -4.81 29.76 -14.34
N ALA A 117 -6.13 29.71 -14.42
CA ALA A 117 -6.83 28.78 -15.30
C ALA A 117 -6.46 28.97 -16.79
N MET A 118 -6.31 30.21 -17.24
CA MET A 118 -6.02 30.50 -18.64
C MET A 118 -4.61 30.09 -19.01
N THR A 119 -3.64 30.43 -18.18
CA THR A 119 -2.23 30.05 -18.38
C THR A 119 -2.07 28.53 -18.37
N TYR A 120 -2.68 27.83 -17.40
CA TYR A 120 -2.59 26.38 -17.32
C TYR A 120 -3.22 25.69 -18.55
N LEU A 121 -4.44 26.07 -18.93
CA LEU A 121 -5.12 25.48 -20.08
C LEU A 121 -4.38 25.75 -21.38
N ARG A 122 -3.76 26.92 -21.55
CA ARG A 122 -2.91 27.22 -22.70
C ARG A 122 -1.69 26.30 -22.73
N CYS A 123 -0.96 26.15 -21.61
CA CYS A 123 0.19 25.23 -21.52
C CYS A 123 -0.22 23.80 -21.86
N TRP A 124 -1.38 23.35 -21.37
CA TRP A 124 -1.92 22.03 -21.67
C TRP A 124 -2.23 21.83 -23.16
N GLN A 125 -2.88 22.81 -23.80
CA GLN A 125 -3.21 22.75 -25.23
C GLN A 125 -1.98 22.78 -26.12
N GLU A 126 -1.01 23.65 -25.79
CA GLU A 126 0.22 23.84 -26.56
C GLU A 126 1.31 22.81 -26.25
N ARG A 127 1.16 22.04 -25.16
CA ARG A 127 2.15 21.08 -24.65
C ARG A 127 3.50 21.69 -24.33
N LYS A 128 3.54 22.97 -23.95
CA LYS A 128 4.76 23.74 -23.67
C LYS A 128 4.46 24.93 -22.74
N GLY A 129 5.54 25.58 -22.29
CA GLY A 129 5.42 26.79 -21.49
C GLY A 129 5.11 26.52 -20.01
N TRP A 130 5.36 25.31 -19.56
CA TRP A 130 5.21 24.93 -18.17
C TRP A 130 6.22 25.69 -17.29
N HIS A 131 5.78 26.03 -16.08
CA HIS A 131 6.61 26.71 -15.09
C HIS A 131 7.66 25.77 -14.51
N GLU A 132 8.88 26.30 -14.37
CA GLU A 132 9.98 25.65 -13.65
C GLU A 132 10.45 26.55 -12.51
N PRO A 133 10.69 26.01 -11.30
CA PRO A 133 10.65 24.58 -10.93
C PRO A 133 9.22 24.01 -10.79
N ASP A 134 9.00 22.76 -11.24
CA ASP A 134 7.67 22.14 -11.22
C ASP A 134 7.22 21.67 -9.82
N GLY A 135 8.10 21.53 -8.84
CA GLY A 135 7.77 20.98 -7.51
C GLY A 135 6.71 21.78 -6.75
N ALA A 136 5.73 21.10 -6.16
CA ALA A 136 4.74 21.73 -5.25
C ALA A 136 5.36 22.10 -3.90
N ASP A 137 4.87 23.18 -3.29
CA ASP A 137 5.25 23.58 -1.94
C ASP A 137 4.50 22.74 -0.88
N TYR A 138 5.08 21.59 -0.54
CA TYR A 138 4.54 20.70 0.48
C TYR A 138 4.48 21.34 1.88
N ARG A 139 5.39 22.25 2.23
CA ARG A 139 5.36 22.94 3.52
C ARG A 139 4.13 23.82 3.64
N ARG A 140 3.81 24.54 2.58
CA ARG A 140 2.59 25.35 2.50
C ARG A 140 1.33 24.47 2.60
N ILE A 141 1.30 23.29 1.96
CA ILE A 141 0.20 22.34 2.09
C ILE A 141 0.08 21.84 3.54
N ILE A 142 1.19 21.45 4.17
CA ILE A 142 1.23 20.99 5.56
C ILE A 142 0.62 22.04 6.49
N ASP A 143 1.01 23.31 6.34
CA ASP A 143 0.58 24.39 7.23
C ASP A 143 -0.88 24.80 6.95
N ALA A 144 -1.28 24.90 5.67
CA ALA A 144 -2.64 25.30 5.27
C ALA A 144 -3.73 24.31 5.74
N PHE A 145 -3.39 23.03 5.85
CA PHE A 145 -4.35 21.98 6.25
C PHE A 145 -4.10 21.44 7.66
N ASP A 146 -3.28 22.12 8.47
CA ASP A 146 -2.99 21.77 9.87
C ASP A 146 -2.58 20.27 10.03
N LEU A 147 -1.73 19.80 9.10
CA LEU A 147 -1.35 18.38 9.05
C LEU A 147 -0.54 17.98 10.29
N VAL A 148 0.24 18.91 10.88
CA VAL A 148 1.03 18.65 12.09
C VAL A 148 0.11 18.17 13.23
N ARG A 149 -0.96 18.90 13.52
CA ARG A 149 -1.90 18.53 14.57
C ARG A 149 -2.65 17.24 14.22
N ARG A 150 -3.17 17.13 13.00
CA ARG A 150 -3.97 15.98 12.55
C ARG A 150 -3.20 14.66 12.62
N ILE A 151 -1.96 14.64 12.15
CA ILE A 151 -1.07 13.46 12.19
C ILE A 151 -0.66 13.14 13.63
N ASN A 152 -0.28 14.17 14.43
CA ASN A 152 0.17 13.99 15.81
C ASN A 152 -0.95 13.49 16.74
N GLU A 153 -2.19 13.91 16.49
CA GLU A 153 -3.38 13.42 17.22
C GLU A 153 -3.90 12.07 16.69
N GLY A 154 -3.27 11.51 15.66
CA GLY A 154 -3.71 10.27 15.05
C GLY A 154 -5.08 10.35 14.37
N LYS A 155 -5.52 11.54 13.96
CA LYS A 155 -6.77 11.73 13.21
C LYS A 155 -6.64 11.34 11.75
N VAL A 156 -5.43 11.45 11.21
CA VAL A 156 -5.05 11.13 9.83
C VAL A 156 -3.78 10.28 9.88
N ASP A 157 -3.71 9.25 9.06
CA ASP A 157 -2.54 8.39 8.94
C ASP A 157 -1.79 8.64 7.62
N GLU A 158 -2.49 9.06 6.57
CA GLU A 158 -1.95 9.28 5.24
C GLU A 158 -2.68 10.44 4.55
N VAL A 159 -2.01 11.16 3.66
CA VAL A 159 -2.60 12.27 2.88
C VAL A 159 -2.54 11.92 1.40
N TRP A 160 -3.63 12.11 0.67
CA TRP A 160 -3.70 11.94 -0.78
C TRP A 160 -3.95 13.29 -1.44
N LEU A 161 -3.04 13.68 -2.33
CA LEU A 161 -3.16 14.86 -3.17
C LEU A 161 -3.65 14.43 -4.55
N PHE A 162 -4.82 14.89 -4.96
CA PHE A 162 -5.25 14.78 -6.35
C PHE A 162 -4.98 16.09 -7.08
N GLY A 163 -4.52 15.99 -8.33
CA GLY A 163 -4.27 17.15 -9.17
C GLY A 163 -4.11 16.78 -10.64
N GLY A 164 -3.89 17.78 -11.49
CA GLY A 164 -3.59 17.58 -12.90
C GLY A 164 -2.08 17.46 -13.17
N PRO A 165 -1.69 17.16 -14.42
CA PRO A 165 -0.30 17.21 -14.86
C PRO A 165 0.35 18.55 -14.50
N TYR A 166 1.63 18.52 -14.16
CA TYR A 166 2.40 19.71 -13.78
C TYR A 166 1.87 20.46 -12.54
N PHE A 167 1.14 19.77 -11.64
CA PHE A 167 0.84 20.30 -10.31
C PHE A 167 2.03 20.15 -9.37
N GLY A 168 3.02 19.31 -9.73
CA GLY A 168 4.29 19.16 -9.02
C GLY A 168 4.21 18.22 -7.83
N PHE A 169 3.23 17.33 -7.81
CA PHE A 169 3.12 16.31 -6.78
C PHE A 169 4.05 15.13 -7.07
N TRP A 170 4.79 14.70 -6.05
CA TRP A 170 5.52 13.44 -6.07
C TRP A 170 4.54 12.27 -5.95
N GLU A 171 4.85 11.16 -6.62
CA GLU A 171 4.03 9.93 -6.54
C GLU A 171 3.90 9.42 -5.12
N SER A 172 4.98 9.43 -4.35
CA SER A 172 4.96 9.24 -2.91
C SER A 172 6.05 10.07 -2.23
N HIS A 173 5.73 10.65 -1.08
CA HIS A 173 6.60 11.58 -0.37
C HIS A 173 6.52 11.33 1.12
N MET A 174 7.60 10.87 1.73
CA MET A 174 7.64 10.62 3.16
C MET A 174 7.99 11.87 3.93
N VAL A 175 7.16 12.19 4.93
CA VAL A 175 7.28 13.36 5.80
C VAL A 175 7.40 12.91 7.25
N GLY A 176 8.22 13.59 8.05
CA GLY A 176 8.32 13.36 9.49
C GLY A 176 9.75 13.39 10.01
N PRO A 177 9.95 13.16 11.33
CA PRO A 177 11.24 13.36 11.98
C PRO A 177 12.34 12.43 11.47
N THR A 178 11.98 11.21 11.09
CA THR A 178 12.90 10.19 10.59
C THR A 178 12.62 9.79 9.15
N ALA A 179 11.97 10.67 8.37
CA ALA A 179 11.62 10.44 6.98
C ALA A 179 12.87 10.05 6.15
N TYR A 180 12.67 9.11 5.26
CA TYR A 180 13.69 8.60 4.35
C TYR A 180 13.15 8.58 2.91
N TRP A 181 14.01 8.24 1.94
CA TRP A 181 13.62 8.16 0.54
C TRP A 181 12.39 7.28 0.33
N CYS A 182 11.36 7.85 -0.29
CA CYS A 182 10.14 7.16 -0.66
C CYS A 182 9.66 7.71 -2.00
N ASN A 183 10.28 7.23 -3.08
CA ASN A 183 10.17 7.72 -4.46
C ASN A 183 10.41 9.24 -4.65
N SER A 184 10.82 9.90 -3.57
CA SER A 184 11.24 11.31 -3.56
C SER A 184 12.19 11.57 -2.40
N LEU A 185 12.86 12.72 -2.42
CA LEU A 185 13.65 13.17 -1.28
C LEU A 185 12.73 13.36 -0.05
N PRO A 186 13.16 12.89 1.14
CA PRO A 186 12.32 12.99 2.34
C PRO A 186 12.13 14.44 2.79
N LEU A 187 10.95 14.78 3.26
CA LEU A 187 10.70 16.03 3.97
C LEU A 187 10.85 15.81 5.49
N LYS A 188 12.05 16.07 6.01
CA LYS A 188 12.29 16.02 7.45
C LYS A 188 11.64 17.22 8.14
N ASP A 189 10.80 16.93 9.13
CA ASP A 189 10.08 17.95 9.88
C ASP A 189 9.83 17.44 11.32
N ASP A 190 10.54 18.02 12.29
CA ASP A 190 10.52 17.61 13.70
C ASP A 190 9.24 18.07 14.44
N ARG A 191 8.36 18.83 13.79
CA ARG A 191 7.02 19.15 14.32
C ARG A 191 6.12 17.91 14.40
N PHE A 192 6.41 16.89 13.57
CA PHE A 192 5.70 15.62 13.58
C PHE A 192 6.29 14.66 14.61
N ARG A 193 5.42 13.85 15.26
CA ARG A 193 5.82 12.81 16.22
C ARG A 193 6.07 11.44 15.56
N ARG A 194 5.69 11.31 14.30
CA ARG A 194 5.83 10.08 13.49
C ARG A 194 5.97 10.43 12.02
N ASN A 195 6.49 9.49 11.24
CA ASN A 195 6.48 9.61 9.79
C ASN A 195 5.08 9.34 9.24
N PHE A 196 4.76 9.92 8.10
CA PHE A 196 3.61 9.60 7.27
C PHE A 196 3.95 9.78 5.80
N VAL A 197 3.09 9.30 4.92
CA VAL A 197 3.28 9.43 3.47
C VAL A 197 2.20 10.34 2.90
N ILE A 198 2.62 11.22 1.99
CA ILE A 198 1.75 11.97 1.09
C ILE A 198 1.84 11.28 -0.26
N MET A 199 0.72 10.74 -0.76
CA MET A 199 0.61 10.20 -2.12
C MET A 199 0.11 11.27 -3.06
N GLY A 200 0.76 11.44 -4.21
CA GLY A 200 0.29 12.33 -5.27
C GLY A 200 -0.35 11.54 -6.40
N PHE A 201 -1.52 11.96 -6.84
CA PHE A 201 -2.29 11.30 -7.89
C PHE A 201 -2.68 12.30 -8.97
N ASN A 202 -2.53 11.86 -10.20
CA ASN A 202 -2.87 12.64 -11.37
C ASN A 202 -4.19 12.12 -11.95
N TYR A 203 -5.27 12.89 -11.86
CA TYR A 203 -6.57 12.49 -12.37
C TYR A 203 -6.67 12.53 -13.91
N GLU A 204 -5.62 12.99 -14.62
CA GLU A 204 -5.48 12.75 -16.06
C GLU A 204 -5.23 11.27 -16.36
N ARG A 205 -4.65 10.56 -15.39
CA ARG A 205 -4.31 9.14 -15.47
C ARG A 205 -5.31 8.29 -14.70
N GLY A 206 -5.26 6.97 -14.93
CA GLY A 206 -6.16 6.01 -14.32
C GLY A 206 -5.69 5.46 -12.97
N VAL A 207 -6.46 4.51 -12.43
CA VAL A 207 -6.10 3.83 -11.18
C VAL A 207 -4.85 2.93 -11.33
N GLY A 208 -4.52 2.52 -12.56
CA GLY A 208 -3.30 1.74 -12.84
C GLY A 208 -2.05 2.48 -12.42
N GLU A 209 -1.95 3.77 -12.74
CA GLU A 209 -0.85 4.64 -12.35
C GLU A 209 -0.87 4.98 -10.85
N MET A 210 -2.04 5.03 -10.22
CA MET A 210 -2.11 5.16 -8.76
C MET A 210 -1.55 3.92 -8.06
N LEU A 211 -1.75 2.73 -8.63
CA LEU A 211 -1.13 1.48 -8.15
C LEU A 211 0.37 1.45 -8.42
N GLU A 212 0.83 2.02 -9.54
CA GLU A 212 2.26 2.24 -9.83
C GLU A 212 2.91 3.10 -8.73
N ASN A 213 2.31 4.25 -8.39
CA ASN A 213 2.78 5.13 -7.32
C ASN A 213 2.88 4.38 -5.97
N PHE A 214 1.91 3.53 -5.66
CA PHE A 214 1.98 2.67 -4.47
C PHE A 214 3.08 1.61 -4.60
N GLY A 215 3.29 1.05 -5.79
CA GLY A 215 4.36 0.11 -6.08
C GLY A 215 5.74 0.73 -5.83
N HIS A 216 5.98 1.95 -6.28
CA HIS A 216 7.22 2.70 -6.01
C HIS A 216 7.43 2.97 -4.51
N ARG A 217 6.36 3.21 -3.77
CA ARG A 217 6.41 3.27 -2.31
C ARG A 217 6.84 1.91 -1.72
N VAL A 218 6.29 0.80 -2.21
CA VAL A 218 6.70 -0.56 -1.80
C VAL A 218 8.20 -0.77 -2.06
N GLU A 219 8.67 -0.47 -3.26
CA GLU A 219 10.07 -0.60 -3.66
C GLU A 219 11.00 0.20 -2.76
N SER A 220 10.64 1.45 -2.48
CA SER A 220 11.42 2.35 -1.62
C SER A 220 11.52 1.81 -0.19
N ILE A 221 10.40 1.40 0.40
CA ILE A 221 10.33 0.93 1.79
C ILE A 221 11.02 -0.43 1.92
N LEU A 222 10.78 -1.38 1.02
CA LEU A 222 11.43 -2.69 1.09
C LEU A 222 12.93 -2.60 0.80
N THR A 223 13.36 -1.71 -0.08
CA THR A 223 14.80 -1.42 -0.26
C THR A 223 15.41 -0.93 1.04
N LYS A 224 14.71 -0.07 1.79
CA LYS A 224 15.16 0.39 3.11
C LYS A 224 15.20 -0.74 4.14
N VAL A 225 14.17 -1.60 4.20
CA VAL A 225 14.08 -2.75 5.11
C VAL A 225 15.20 -3.75 4.88
N TYR A 226 15.50 -4.07 3.61
CA TYR A 226 16.52 -5.04 3.22
C TYR A 226 17.92 -4.42 3.03
N GLY A 227 18.02 -3.09 3.11
CA GLY A 227 19.27 -2.33 3.04
C GLY A 227 19.87 -2.20 1.65
N ARG A 228 19.35 -2.93 0.65
CA ARG A 228 19.87 -2.94 -0.72
C ARG A 228 18.85 -3.42 -1.72
N TRP A 229 18.93 -2.90 -2.95
CA TRP A 229 18.27 -3.42 -4.14
C TRP A 229 19.24 -3.36 -5.31
N ASN A 230 19.92 -4.48 -5.61
CA ASN A 230 20.97 -4.54 -6.62
C ASN A 230 21.01 -5.90 -7.32
N HIS A 231 20.48 -5.97 -8.53
CA HIS A 231 20.49 -7.20 -9.35
C HIS A 231 21.85 -7.55 -9.99
N LYS A 232 22.90 -6.75 -9.76
CA LYS A 232 24.24 -7.03 -10.28
C LYS A 232 25.07 -7.94 -9.37
N VAL A 233 24.57 -8.21 -8.15
CA VAL A 233 25.21 -9.17 -7.26
C VAL A 233 24.88 -10.61 -7.68
N PRO A 234 25.74 -11.61 -7.38
CA PRO A 234 25.43 -13.01 -7.62
C PRO A 234 24.16 -13.47 -6.90
N LEU A 235 23.42 -14.41 -7.49
CA LEU A 235 22.12 -14.88 -6.96
C LEU A 235 22.21 -15.37 -5.50
N GLU A 236 23.31 -16.05 -5.15
CA GLU A 236 23.55 -16.55 -3.78
C GLU A 236 23.76 -15.45 -2.74
N GLN A 237 24.14 -14.25 -3.17
CA GLN A 237 24.35 -13.08 -2.33
C GLN A 237 23.16 -12.13 -2.29
N MET A 238 22.13 -12.38 -3.10
CA MET A 238 20.92 -11.57 -3.13
C MET A 238 20.12 -11.76 -1.87
N ASN A 239 19.65 -10.64 -1.31
CA ASN A 239 18.66 -10.67 -0.23
C ASN A 239 17.27 -11.09 -0.76
N THR A 240 16.31 -11.31 0.14
CA THR A 240 14.97 -11.80 -0.22
C THR A 240 14.21 -10.81 -1.13
N TRP A 241 14.36 -9.49 -0.90
CA TRP A 241 13.75 -8.47 -1.74
C TRP A 241 14.32 -8.48 -3.17
N GLU A 242 15.64 -8.56 -3.31
CA GLU A 242 16.29 -8.66 -4.61
C GLU A 242 15.83 -9.88 -5.40
N ARG A 243 15.68 -11.03 -4.71
CA ARG A 243 15.18 -12.27 -5.33
C ARG A 243 13.74 -12.17 -5.78
N PHE A 244 12.87 -11.52 -4.99
CA PHE A 244 11.47 -11.29 -5.35
C PHE A 244 11.33 -10.47 -6.63
N THR A 245 12.19 -9.45 -6.79
CA THR A 245 12.13 -8.50 -7.92
C THR A 245 12.88 -8.94 -9.17
N LEU A 246 13.36 -10.18 -9.24
CA LEU A 246 14.04 -10.69 -10.42
C LEU A 246 13.10 -10.80 -11.63
N TYR A 247 13.62 -10.42 -12.80
CA TYR A 247 13.02 -10.66 -14.10
C TYR A 247 14.07 -11.26 -15.05
N ASP A 248 13.61 -11.91 -16.12
CA ASP A 248 14.46 -12.80 -16.94
C ASP A 248 15.67 -12.10 -17.58
N LYS A 249 15.53 -10.82 -17.95
CA LYS A 249 16.64 -10.05 -18.55
C LYS A 249 17.83 -9.89 -17.59
N VAL A 250 17.59 -9.73 -16.29
CA VAL A 250 18.67 -9.58 -15.29
C VAL A 250 19.11 -10.91 -14.68
N ALA A 251 18.26 -11.93 -14.73
CA ALA A 251 18.52 -13.26 -14.21
C ALA A 251 17.92 -14.33 -15.14
N PRO A 252 18.54 -14.66 -16.27
CA PRO A 252 17.99 -15.59 -17.25
C PRO A 252 17.60 -16.93 -16.64
N ASN A 253 16.38 -17.38 -16.93
CA ASN A 253 15.75 -18.60 -16.36
C ASN A 253 15.53 -18.56 -14.84
N ASN A 254 15.68 -17.42 -14.17
CA ASN A 254 15.48 -17.25 -12.75
C ASN A 254 14.56 -16.06 -12.41
N ALA A 255 13.66 -15.70 -13.33
CA ALA A 255 12.67 -14.68 -13.04
C ALA A 255 11.84 -15.05 -11.80
N ALA A 256 11.45 -14.05 -11.04
CA ALA A 256 10.48 -14.14 -9.96
C ALA A 256 9.24 -13.28 -10.30
N CYS A 257 8.92 -12.28 -9.49
CA CYS A 257 7.74 -11.44 -9.73
C CYS A 257 8.05 -10.17 -10.54
N GLY A 258 9.34 -9.87 -10.78
CA GLY A 258 9.72 -8.60 -11.36
C GLY A 258 9.51 -7.43 -10.41
N ASN A 259 9.33 -6.24 -10.96
CA ASN A 259 9.12 -5.02 -10.21
C ASN A 259 8.06 -4.15 -10.91
N VAL A 260 7.84 -2.93 -10.41
CA VAL A 260 6.79 -2.03 -10.92
C VAL A 260 6.90 -1.82 -12.42
N HIS A 261 8.11 -1.63 -12.95
CA HIS A 261 8.32 -1.36 -14.37
C HIS A 261 8.61 -2.61 -15.23
N PHE A 262 9.03 -3.71 -14.59
CA PHE A 262 9.48 -4.91 -15.30
C PHE A 262 8.70 -6.15 -14.83
N ALA A 263 7.81 -6.65 -15.65
CA ALA A 263 7.22 -7.97 -15.47
C ALA A 263 8.29 -9.07 -15.59
N PRO A 264 8.03 -10.31 -15.16
CA PRO A 264 9.01 -11.41 -15.23
C PRO A 264 9.69 -11.58 -16.58
N ASN A 265 9.02 -11.27 -17.70
CA ASN A 265 9.53 -11.45 -19.06
C ASN A 265 9.87 -10.15 -19.79
N SER A 266 9.84 -9.00 -19.12
CA SER A 266 10.15 -7.71 -19.74
C SER A 266 11.58 -7.62 -20.24
N GLU A 267 11.77 -7.06 -21.43
CA GLU A 267 13.07 -6.79 -22.05
C GLU A 267 13.45 -5.30 -21.98
N HIS A 268 12.47 -4.43 -21.79
CA HIS A 268 12.66 -3.00 -21.57
C HIS A 268 11.61 -2.47 -20.56
N ASP A 269 11.72 -1.21 -20.22
CA ASP A 269 10.83 -0.50 -19.33
C ASP A 269 9.39 -0.52 -19.85
N TYR A 270 8.42 -0.75 -18.97
CA TYR A 270 6.98 -0.84 -19.31
C TYR A 270 6.60 -1.93 -20.34
N ASP A 271 7.41 -2.99 -20.46
CA ASP A 271 7.18 -4.09 -21.44
C ASP A 271 6.23 -5.17 -20.88
N TRP A 272 5.11 -4.74 -20.32
CA TRP A 272 4.16 -5.66 -19.66
C TRP A 272 3.32 -6.47 -20.63
N GLY A 273 3.28 -6.09 -21.90
CA GLY A 273 2.57 -6.80 -22.97
C GLY A 273 3.41 -7.84 -23.71
N ASN A 274 4.62 -8.13 -23.26
CA ASN A 274 5.53 -9.06 -23.92
C ASN A 274 4.97 -10.50 -23.87
N LYS A 275 4.83 -11.13 -25.03
CA LYS A 275 4.27 -12.49 -25.17
C LYS A 275 5.31 -13.60 -25.01
N ARG A 276 6.60 -13.26 -24.84
CA ARG A 276 7.68 -14.23 -24.64
C ARG A 276 7.45 -15.00 -23.33
N PHE A 277 7.55 -16.34 -23.40
CA PHE A 277 7.51 -17.18 -22.22
C PHE A 277 8.87 -17.22 -21.51
N VAL A 278 8.84 -17.12 -20.17
CA VAL A 278 10.01 -17.26 -19.32
C VAL A 278 9.73 -18.18 -18.15
N TRP A 279 10.77 -18.84 -17.63
CA TRP A 279 10.69 -19.58 -16.36
C TRP A 279 10.66 -18.63 -15.18
N SER A 280 9.61 -18.71 -14.37
CA SER A 280 9.42 -17.84 -13.21
C SER A 280 9.02 -18.62 -11.96
N THR A 281 9.45 -18.15 -10.80
CA THR A 281 9.05 -18.61 -9.47
C THR A 281 7.90 -17.79 -8.89
N CYS A 282 7.19 -16.97 -9.66
CA CYS A 282 6.20 -16.02 -9.13
C CYS A 282 5.16 -16.70 -8.21
N ASP A 283 4.61 -17.85 -8.60
CA ASP A 283 3.63 -18.56 -7.76
C ASP A 283 4.21 -19.07 -6.44
N ASP A 284 5.50 -19.38 -6.40
CA ASP A 284 6.17 -19.83 -5.19
C ASP A 284 6.20 -18.75 -4.11
N TRP A 285 6.27 -17.48 -4.52
CA TRP A 285 6.21 -16.33 -3.62
C TRP A 285 4.88 -16.18 -2.88
N LEU A 286 3.79 -16.75 -3.40
CA LEU A 286 2.51 -16.81 -2.68
C LEU A 286 2.60 -17.70 -1.43
N ASN A 287 3.60 -18.59 -1.37
CA ASN A 287 3.86 -19.51 -0.24
C ASN A 287 4.97 -18.98 0.69
N TYR A 288 5.52 -17.79 0.44
CA TYR A 288 6.57 -17.21 1.30
C TYR A 288 6.12 -17.22 2.78
N PRO A 289 7.00 -17.65 3.73
CA PRO A 289 8.44 -17.90 3.58
C PRO A 289 8.84 -19.33 3.19
N ALA A 290 7.89 -20.24 2.92
CA ALA A 290 8.15 -21.63 2.58
C ALA A 290 8.45 -21.80 1.07
N LEU A 291 9.46 -21.08 0.57
CA LEU A 291 9.84 -21.14 -0.83
C LEU A 291 10.47 -22.50 -1.20
N THR A 292 10.04 -23.07 -2.32
CA THR A 292 10.52 -24.36 -2.84
C THR A 292 11.44 -24.20 -4.07
N GLY A 293 11.46 -23.03 -4.69
CA GLY A 293 12.13 -22.77 -5.94
C GLY A 293 11.39 -23.33 -7.17
N LYS A 294 10.13 -23.75 -7.02
CA LYS A 294 9.31 -24.26 -8.12
C LYS A 294 9.08 -23.18 -9.16
N LYS A 295 9.34 -23.54 -10.41
CA LYS A 295 9.17 -22.64 -11.57
C LYS A 295 8.09 -23.14 -12.49
N ARG A 296 7.45 -22.22 -13.20
CA ARG A 296 6.63 -22.49 -14.38
C ARG A 296 6.88 -21.47 -15.49
N LEU A 297 6.43 -21.80 -16.68
CA LEU A 297 6.44 -20.85 -17.80
C LEU A 297 5.30 -19.84 -17.63
N VAL A 298 5.63 -18.55 -17.77
CA VAL A 298 4.71 -17.42 -17.70
C VAL A 298 4.94 -16.45 -18.85
N ASN A 299 3.92 -15.70 -19.23
CA ASN A 299 3.99 -14.58 -20.16
C ASN A 299 2.97 -13.50 -19.74
N CYS A 300 2.79 -12.49 -20.57
CA CYS A 300 1.92 -11.34 -20.26
C CYS A 300 0.45 -11.71 -20.00
N ASP A 301 -0.05 -12.85 -20.43
CA ASP A 301 -1.44 -13.27 -20.21
C ASP A 301 -1.75 -13.43 -18.70
N GLU A 302 -0.72 -13.69 -17.88
CA GLU A 302 -0.83 -13.79 -16.40
C GLU A 302 -1.20 -12.46 -15.73
N TRP A 303 -0.75 -11.37 -16.28
CA TRP A 303 -0.91 -10.02 -15.71
C TRP A 303 -1.63 -9.04 -16.63
N GLY A 304 -2.52 -9.55 -17.51
CA GLY A 304 -3.48 -8.74 -18.26
C GLY A 304 -3.00 -8.25 -19.62
N GLY A 305 -1.96 -8.86 -20.21
CA GLY A 305 -1.61 -8.64 -21.62
C GLY A 305 -1.14 -7.22 -21.96
N GLY A 306 -0.62 -6.47 -21.00
CA GLY A 306 -0.15 -5.09 -21.16
C GLY A 306 -1.01 -4.04 -20.47
N ASP A 307 -2.11 -4.44 -19.82
CA ASP A 307 -2.91 -3.53 -18.99
C ASP A 307 -2.16 -3.15 -17.71
N ILE A 308 -1.93 -1.85 -17.50
CA ILE A 308 -1.17 -1.32 -16.37
C ILE A 308 -1.81 -1.67 -15.01
N ARG A 309 -3.14 -1.55 -14.90
CA ARG A 309 -3.85 -1.86 -13.66
C ARG A 309 -3.77 -3.34 -13.33
N ALA A 310 -3.97 -4.20 -14.32
CA ALA A 310 -3.89 -5.65 -14.14
C ALA A 310 -2.49 -6.09 -13.74
N HIS A 311 -1.44 -5.55 -14.39
CA HIS A 311 -0.05 -5.82 -14.03
C HIS A 311 0.26 -5.44 -12.58
N HIS A 312 -0.05 -4.21 -12.17
CA HIS A 312 0.25 -3.76 -10.81
C HIS A 312 -0.57 -4.52 -9.76
N LYS A 313 -1.84 -4.84 -10.04
CA LYS A 313 -2.62 -5.72 -9.15
C LYS A 313 -2.01 -7.11 -9.04
N TRP A 314 -1.59 -7.69 -10.15
CA TRP A 314 -0.92 -8.99 -10.15
C TRP A 314 0.36 -8.94 -9.30
N TRP A 315 1.23 -7.96 -9.52
CA TRP A 315 2.48 -7.79 -8.77
C TRP A 315 2.22 -7.59 -7.26
N LEU A 316 1.33 -6.67 -6.90
CA LEU A 316 0.96 -6.40 -5.50
C LEU A 316 0.35 -7.63 -4.81
N LYS A 317 -0.42 -8.47 -5.52
CA LYS A 317 -0.95 -9.73 -4.99
C LYS A 317 0.14 -10.74 -4.63
N HIS A 318 1.28 -10.69 -5.29
CA HIS A 318 2.43 -11.57 -5.00
C HIS A 318 3.28 -11.10 -3.82
N LEU A 319 3.11 -9.86 -3.33
CA LEU A 319 3.79 -9.43 -2.11
C LEU A 319 3.45 -10.38 -0.94
N PRO A 320 4.47 -10.90 -0.23
CA PRO A 320 4.30 -11.78 0.92
C PRO A 320 3.32 -11.25 1.97
N LYS A 321 2.45 -12.16 2.48
CA LYS A 321 1.35 -11.84 3.42
C LYS A 321 1.27 -12.78 4.61
N ALA A 322 2.20 -13.73 4.74
CA ALA A 322 2.18 -14.73 5.81
C ALA A 322 2.44 -14.10 7.19
N GLU A 323 1.97 -14.75 8.24
CA GLU A 323 2.28 -14.35 9.61
C GLU A 323 3.69 -14.80 10.03
N GLY A 324 4.24 -14.09 11.03
CA GLY A 324 5.47 -14.46 11.69
C GLY A 324 6.72 -13.85 11.08
N ILE A 325 7.85 -14.46 11.43
CA ILE A 325 9.19 -14.05 11.02
C ILE A 325 9.72 -15.08 10.02
N ALA A 326 10.26 -14.59 8.92
CA ALA A 326 10.89 -15.40 7.89
C ALA A 326 12.33 -15.83 8.33
N PRO A 327 12.95 -16.81 7.63
CA PRO A 327 14.30 -17.28 7.97
C PRO A 327 15.40 -16.20 7.93
N ASP A 328 15.19 -15.12 7.18
CA ASP A 328 16.10 -13.97 7.13
C ASP A 328 15.92 -12.99 8.30
N GLY A 329 15.05 -13.31 9.28
CA GLY A 329 14.76 -12.49 10.44
C GLY A 329 13.80 -11.33 10.19
N LYS A 330 13.24 -11.21 8.98
CA LYS A 330 12.29 -10.19 8.61
C LYS A 330 10.84 -10.67 8.78
N LEU A 331 9.88 -9.73 8.82
CA LEU A 331 8.46 -10.10 8.81
C LEU A 331 8.11 -10.86 7.52
N ALA A 332 7.34 -11.93 7.67
CA ALA A 332 6.82 -12.66 6.52
C ALA A 332 5.64 -11.94 5.84
N ASN A 333 5.07 -10.92 6.48
CA ASN A 333 4.08 -10.03 5.89
C ASN A 333 4.72 -8.67 5.55
N TRP A 334 5.04 -8.48 4.27
CA TRP A 334 5.70 -7.26 3.80
C TRP A 334 4.76 -6.04 3.77
N TRP A 335 3.46 -6.26 3.71
CA TRP A 335 2.50 -5.17 3.80
C TRP A 335 2.62 -4.39 5.11
N LYS A 336 2.99 -5.07 6.22
CA LYS A 336 3.24 -4.42 7.52
C LYS A 336 4.34 -3.36 7.42
N TYR A 337 5.41 -3.65 6.70
CA TYR A 337 6.48 -2.66 6.46
C TYR A 337 6.00 -1.47 5.66
N VAL A 338 5.20 -1.73 4.61
CA VAL A 338 4.79 -0.70 3.65
C VAL A 338 3.79 0.30 4.24
N VAL A 339 2.88 -0.16 5.10
CA VAL A 339 1.76 0.68 5.58
C VAL A 339 1.83 1.00 7.07
N ASP A 340 2.65 0.28 7.86
CA ASP A 340 2.84 0.51 9.30
C ASP A 340 4.34 0.67 9.67
N PHE A 341 5.05 1.39 8.80
CA PHE A 341 6.51 1.58 8.87
C PHE A 341 7.00 2.28 10.16
N ASN A 342 6.13 2.94 10.92
CA ASN A 342 6.49 3.49 12.23
C ASN A 342 6.59 2.41 13.30
N ARG A 343 5.75 1.37 13.22
CA ARG A 343 5.74 0.25 14.15
C ARG A 343 6.81 -0.78 13.81
N TYR A 344 7.16 -0.89 12.54
CA TYR A 344 8.13 -1.86 12.03
C TYR A 344 9.32 -1.16 11.33
N PRO A 345 10.10 -0.33 12.05
CA PRO A 345 11.23 0.40 11.45
C PRO A 345 12.47 -0.50 11.39
N GLU A 346 12.49 -1.51 10.54
CA GLU A 346 13.58 -2.49 10.44
C GLU A 346 14.97 -1.89 10.17
N SER A 347 15.03 -0.62 9.80
CA SER A 347 16.26 0.07 9.41
C SER A 347 16.89 0.93 10.51
N ALA A 348 16.34 0.90 11.71
CA ALA A 348 16.83 1.72 12.83
C ALA A 348 17.80 0.97 13.75
N ARG A 349 18.37 -0.14 13.30
CA ARG A 349 19.40 -0.89 14.06
C ARG A 349 20.72 -0.94 13.32
#